data_b9648eb79dc162979051dcc6559426d8
#
_entry.id   b9648eb79dc162979051dcc6559426d8
#
_cell.length_a   1.000
_cell.length_b   1.000
_cell.length_c   1.000
_cell.angle_alpha   90.00
_cell.angle_beta   90.00
_cell.angle_gamma   90.00
#
_symmetry.space_group_name_H-M   'P 1'
#
loop_
_entity.id
_entity.type
_entity.pdbx_description
1 polymer ?
#
loop_
_entity_poly.entity_id
_entity_poly.type
_entity_poly.pdbx_seq_one_letter_code
_entity_poly.pdbx_strand_id
1 'polypeptide(L)'
;MKNIEIWNELSDEITSKLASPIKDSLEILEVSKLISEQLEIDQQICLVNFIQIIWWRKTKNINLIKKLENLKFHLRKNIQPRLAWDITFLKISLEDI
;
A
#
# COMPACT_ATOMS: atom_id res chain seq x y z
N MET A 1 -5.62 1.15 -16.91
CA MET A 1 -6.15 2.04 -15.86
C MET A 1 -5.06 2.94 -15.32
N LYS A 2 -5.40 4.18 -15.06
CA LYS A 2 -4.45 5.15 -14.49
C LYS A 2 -4.49 5.08 -12.98
N ASN A 3 -3.33 5.30 -12.34
CA ASN A 3 -3.23 5.24 -10.87
C ASN A 3 -4.18 6.21 -10.18
N ILE A 4 -4.36 7.40 -10.74
CA ILE A 4 -5.23 8.41 -10.14
C ILE A 4 -6.70 7.97 -10.12
N GLU A 5 -7.12 7.18 -11.11
CA GLU A 5 -8.49 6.66 -11.14
C GLU A 5 -8.74 5.71 -9.98
N ILE A 6 -7.77 4.85 -9.67
CA ILE A 6 -7.86 3.96 -8.51
C ILE A 6 -7.97 4.78 -7.23
N TRP A 7 -7.15 5.82 -7.10
CA TRP A 7 -7.17 6.66 -5.90
C TRP A 7 -8.54 7.32 -5.71
N ASN A 8 -9.13 7.81 -6.80
CA ASN A 8 -10.43 8.47 -6.73
C ASN A 8 -11.58 7.51 -6.44
N GLU A 9 -11.43 6.23 -6.80
CA GLU A 9 -12.43 5.21 -6.55
C GLU A 9 -12.41 4.66 -5.13
N LEU A 10 -11.31 4.86 -4.41
CA LEU A 10 -11.18 4.38 -3.05
C LEU A 10 -12.04 5.20 -2.09
N SER A 11 -12.48 4.56 -1.01
CA SER A 11 -13.18 5.27 0.04
C SER A 11 -12.27 6.31 0.70
N ASP A 12 -12.87 7.37 1.23
CA ASP A 12 -12.12 8.41 1.94
C ASP A 12 -11.34 7.84 3.13
N GLU A 13 -11.88 6.79 3.73
CA GLU A 13 -11.22 6.12 4.85
C GLU A 13 -9.85 5.57 4.44
N ILE A 14 -9.79 4.87 3.29
CA ILE A 14 -8.52 4.32 2.82
C ILE A 14 -7.58 5.42 2.36
N THR A 15 -8.06 6.38 1.57
CA THR A 15 -7.20 7.43 1.01
C THR A 15 -6.61 8.30 2.11
N SER A 16 -7.37 8.61 3.14
CA SER A 16 -6.85 9.42 4.25
C SER A 16 -5.74 8.69 5.01
N LYS A 17 -5.88 7.38 5.18
CA LYS A 17 -4.86 6.57 5.86
C LYS A 17 -3.61 6.35 5.02
N LEU A 18 -3.75 6.31 3.70
CA LEU A 18 -2.63 6.09 2.78
C LEU A 18 -1.92 7.36 2.35
N ALA A 19 -2.36 8.51 2.81
CA ALA A 19 -1.72 9.79 2.46
C ALA A 19 -0.27 9.88 2.97
N SER A 20 0.09 9.10 3.97
CA SER A 20 1.46 8.98 4.49
C SER A 20 1.67 7.56 5.01
N PRO A 21 2.94 7.14 5.20
CA PRO A 21 3.21 5.79 5.72
C PRO A 21 2.51 5.56 7.05
N ILE A 22 1.89 4.39 7.18
CA ILE A 22 1.13 4.02 8.38
C ILE A 22 2.08 3.44 9.42
N LYS A 23 1.96 3.90 10.67
CA LYS A 23 2.84 3.44 11.75
C LYS A 23 2.12 2.60 12.81
N ASP A 24 0.81 2.78 12.96
CA ASP A 24 0.02 2.03 13.93
C ASP A 24 -0.33 0.65 13.38
N SER A 25 0.07 -0.40 14.09
CA SER A 25 -0.15 -1.78 13.65
C SER A 25 -1.63 -2.12 13.47
N LEU A 26 -2.51 -1.58 14.31
CA LEU A 26 -3.94 -1.81 14.16
C LEU A 26 -4.49 -1.17 12.88
N GLU A 27 -4.03 0.04 12.57
CA GLU A 27 -4.42 0.69 11.33
C GLU A 27 -3.89 -0.07 10.11
N ILE A 28 -2.69 -0.62 10.19
CA ILE A 28 -2.13 -1.42 9.11
C ILE A 28 -3.03 -2.61 8.81
N LEU A 29 -3.43 -3.35 9.84
CA LEU A 29 -4.28 -4.51 9.65
C LEU A 29 -5.63 -4.14 9.05
N GLU A 30 -6.21 -3.03 9.52
CA GLU A 30 -7.49 -2.54 9.01
C GLU A 30 -7.39 -2.12 7.55
N VAL A 31 -6.36 -1.34 7.20
CA VAL A 31 -6.18 -0.87 5.82
C VAL A 31 -5.92 -2.03 4.88
N SER A 32 -5.09 -2.98 5.28
CA SER A 32 -4.81 -4.18 4.46
C SER A 32 -6.08 -4.95 4.18
N LYS A 33 -6.93 -5.11 5.19
CA LYS A 33 -8.21 -5.78 5.04
C LYS A 33 -9.10 -5.04 4.03
N LEU A 34 -9.22 -3.73 4.18
CA LEU A 34 -10.06 -2.93 3.28
C LEU A 34 -9.56 -2.99 1.84
N ILE A 35 -8.26 -2.89 1.63
CA ILE A 35 -7.68 -2.97 0.29
C ILE A 35 -8.01 -4.32 -0.34
N SER A 36 -7.78 -5.41 0.39
CA SER A 36 -7.99 -6.75 -0.16
C SER A 36 -9.46 -7.05 -0.42
N GLU A 37 -10.36 -6.44 0.33
CA GLU A 37 -11.80 -6.64 0.14
C GLU A 37 -12.39 -5.77 -0.97
N GLN A 38 -11.86 -4.55 -1.15
CA GLN A 38 -12.44 -3.58 -2.08
C GLN A 38 -11.81 -3.61 -3.47
N LEU A 39 -10.57 -4.09 -3.59
CA LEU A 39 -9.84 -4.03 -4.84
C LEU A 39 -9.44 -5.42 -5.35
N GLU A 40 -9.48 -5.58 -6.67
CA GLU A 40 -8.90 -6.74 -7.33
C GLU A 40 -7.39 -6.59 -7.44
N ILE A 41 -6.68 -7.65 -7.79
CA ILE A 41 -5.21 -7.65 -7.82
C ILE A 41 -4.66 -6.55 -8.73
N ASP A 42 -5.20 -6.40 -9.92
CA ASP A 42 -4.72 -5.36 -10.84
C ASP A 42 -4.88 -3.97 -10.24
N GLN A 43 -5.99 -3.74 -9.56
CA GLN A 43 -6.26 -2.48 -8.89
C GLN A 43 -5.32 -2.27 -7.71
N GLN A 44 -5.00 -3.33 -6.98
CA GLN A 44 -4.05 -3.26 -5.87
C GLN A 44 -2.65 -2.87 -6.37
N ILE A 45 -2.21 -3.43 -7.50
CA ILE A 45 -0.92 -3.08 -8.09
C ILE A 45 -0.89 -1.61 -8.51
N CYS A 46 -1.97 -1.11 -9.12
CA CYS A 46 -2.09 0.31 -9.45
C CYS A 46 -2.03 1.18 -8.20
N LEU A 47 -2.65 0.74 -7.12
CA LEU A 47 -2.61 1.46 -5.85
C LEU A 47 -1.18 1.55 -5.31
N VAL A 48 -0.41 0.46 -5.38
CA VAL A 48 1.00 0.49 -4.95
C VAL A 48 1.79 1.52 -5.75
N ASN A 49 1.59 1.57 -7.06
CA ASN A 49 2.26 2.57 -7.90
C ASN A 49 1.95 4.00 -7.44
N PHE A 50 0.70 4.26 -7.09
CA PHE A 50 0.28 5.58 -6.63
C PHE A 50 0.90 5.90 -5.26
N ILE A 51 0.88 4.93 -4.34
CA ILE A 51 1.47 5.09 -3.01
C ILE A 51 2.98 5.37 -3.12
N GLN A 52 3.69 4.69 -4.01
CA GLN A 52 5.11 4.93 -4.21
C GLN A 52 5.39 6.39 -4.55
N ILE A 53 4.58 6.98 -5.40
CA ILE A 53 4.75 8.39 -5.79
C ILE A 53 4.51 9.31 -4.60
N ILE A 54 3.40 9.09 -3.88
CA ILE A 54 3.03 9.96 -2.75
C ILE A 54 4.06 9.86 -1.63
N TRP A 55 4.43 8.65 -1.25
CA TRP A 55 5.33 8.44 -0.12
C TRP A 55 6.77 8.84 -0.46
N TRP A 56 7.19 8.67 -1.71
CA TRP A 56 8.49 9.17 -2.15
C TRP A 56 8.59 10.68 -1.98
N ARG A 57 7.54 11.40 -2.35
CA ARG A 57 7.53 12.86 -2.21
C ARG A 57 7.66 13.29 -0.76
N LYS A 58 7.11 12.50 0.16
CA LYS A 58 7.11 12.84 1.59
C LYS A 58 8.38 12.40 2.31
N THR A 59 8.91 11.23 1.97
CA THR A 59 9.98 10.61 2.75
C THR A 59 11.34 10.62 2.05
N LYS A 60 11.36 10.61 0.72
CA LYS A 60 12.59 10.43 -0.07
C LYS A 60 13.39 9.20 0.33
N ASN A 61 12.71 8.18 0.84
CA ASN A 61 13.33 6.96 1.37
C ASN A 61 13.28 5.85 0.32
N ILE A 62 14.44 5.54 -0.28
CA ILE A 62 14.51 4.52 -1.33
C ILE A 62 14.20 3.12 -0.80
N ASN A 63 14.53 2.83 0.46
CA ASN A 63 14.25 1.52 1.03
C ASN A 63 12.74 1.26 1.13
N LEU A 64 11.98 2.29 1.46
CA LEU A 64 10.53 2.21 1.48
C LEU A 64 9.98 1.90 0.09
N ILE A 65 10.51 2.57 -0.93
CA ILE A 65 10.08 2.35 -2.31
C ILE A 65 10.40 0.92 -2.76
N LYS A 66 11.57 0.39 -2.37
CA LYS A 66 11.95 -0.98 -2.70
C LYS A 66 11.00 -2.00 -2.06
N LYS A 67 10.56 -1.74 -0.83
CA LYS A 67 9.60 -2.63 -0.17
C LYS A 67 8.26 -2.64 -0.91
N LEU A 68 7.82 -1.50 -1.40
CA LEU A 68 6.60 -1.42 -2.18
C LEU A 68 6.76 -2.13 -3.53
N GLU A 69 7.95 -2.07 -4.15
CA GLU A 69 8.23 -2.85 -5.35
C GLU A 69 8.09 -4.34 -5.10
N ASN A 70 8.65 -4.83 -3.99
CA ASN A 70 8.51 -6.23 -3.61
C ASN A 70 7.05 -6.61 -3.39
N LEU A 71 6.26 -5.71 -2.82
CA LEU A 71 4.83 -5.93 -2.65
C LEU A 71 4.14 -6.16 -4.00
N LYS A 72 4.46 -5.33 -5.01
CA LYS A 72 3.89 -5.53 -6.35
C LYS A 72 4.23 -6.91 -6.91
N PHE A 73 5.46 -7.35 -6.69
CA PHE A 73 5.90 -8.67 -7.15
C PHE A 73 5.05 -9.79 -6.51
N HIS A 74 4.81 -9.71 -5.21
CA HIS A 74 3.98 -10.68 -4.51
C HIS A 74 2.52 -10.63 -4.96
N LEU A 75 2.00 -9.44 -5.20
CA LEU A 75 0.63 -9.28 -5.68
C LEU A 75 0.43 -9.90 -7.06
N ARG A 76 1.43 -9.78 -7.95
CA ARG A 76 1.35 -10.39 -9.27
C ARG A 76 1.26 -11.91 -9.20
N LYS A 77 1.83 -12.52 -8.17
CA LYS A 77 1.74 -13.97 -7.95
C LYS A 77 0.40 -14.38 -7.35
N ASN A 78 -0.38 -13.42 -6.89
CA ASN A 78 -1.71 -13.65 -6.30
C ASN A 78 -1.66 -14.64 -5.13
N ILE A 79 -0.64 -14.51 -4.28
CA ILE A 79 -0.48 -15.36 -3.09
C ILE A 79 -0.79 -14.52 -1.86
N GLN A 80 -1.91 -14.82 -1.20
CA GLN A 80 -2.35 -14.17 0.04
C GLN A 80 -2.15 -12.65 0.02
N PRO A 81 -2.90 -11.92 -0.84
CA PRO A 81 -2.70 -10.47 -1.00
C PRO A 81 -2.79 -9.69 0.31
N ARG A 82 -3.76 -10.01 1.16
CA ARG A 82 -3.92 -9.31 2.44
C ARG A 82 -2.67 -9.45 3.30
N LEU A 83 -2.12 -10.65 3.38
CA LEU A 83 -0.92 -10.90 4.15
C LEU A 83 0.27 -10.15 3.57
N ALA A 84 0.39 -10.08 2.25
CA ALA A 84 1.45 -9.32 1.59
C ALA A 84 1.40 -7.84 1.97
N TRP A 85 0.21 -7.23 2.00
CA TRP A 85 0.04 -5.85 2.44
C TRP A 85 0.42 -5.70 3.91
N ASP A 86 -0.07 -6.59 4.78
CA ASP A 86 0.23 -6.55 6.21
C ASP A 86 1.74 -6.57 6.45
N ILE A 87 2.42 -7.53 5.86
CA ILE A 87 3.86 -7.71 6.07
C ILE A 87 4.63 -6.49 5.56
N THR A 88 4.29 -6.00 4.38
CA THR A 88 4.98 -4.86 3.79
C THR A 88 4.83 -3.61 4.66
N PHE A 89 3.60 -3.29 5.07
CA PHE A 89 3.36 -2.12 5.90
C PHE A 89 4.02 -2.25 7.27
N LEU A 90 3.99 -3.45 7.88
CA LEU A 90 4.65 -3.67 9.16
C LEU A 90 6.17 -3.48 9.06
N LYS A 91 6.78 -3.98 8.01
CA LYS A 91 8.22 -3.78 7.78
C LYS A 91 8.55 -2.30 7.62
N ILE A 92 7.73 -1.57 6.88
CA ILE A 92 7.93 -0.14 6.69
C ILE A 92 7.82 0.60 8.02
N SER A 93 6.81 0.27 8.83
CA SER A 93 6.60 0.92 10.11
C SER A 93 7.75 0.67 11.09
N LEU A 94 8.32 -0.55 11.09
CA LEU A 94 9.42 -0.90 11.97
C LEU A 94 10.73 -0.23 11.58
N GLU A 95 10.96 0.01 10.30
CA GLU A 95 12.19 0.61 9.82
C GLU A 95 12.17 2.13 9.81
N ASP A 96 10.99 2.72 9.88
CA ASP A 96 10.82 4.17 9.83
C ASP A 96 10.90 4.79 11.22
N ILE A 97 11.71 4.21 12.07
CA ILE A 97 11.93 4.72 13.43
C ILE A 97 13.11 5.68 13.49
#